data_abe117545cff3de1dc78e31acef1877c
#
_entry.id   abe117545cff3de1dc78e31acef1877c
#
_cell.length_a   1.000
_cell.length_b   1.000
_cell.length_c   1.000
_cell.angle_alpha   90.00
_cell.angle_beta   90.00
_cell.angle_gamma   90.00
#
_symmetry.space_group_name_H-M   'P 1'
#
loop_
_entity.id
_entity.type
_entity.pdbx_description
1 polymer ?
#
loop_
_entity_poly.entity_id
_entity_poly.type
_entity_poly.pdbx_seq_one_letter_code
_entity_poly.pdbx_strand_id
1 'polypeptide(L)'
;MAVQVTRTYVASIRNQQQVRGDLDSLGFAASKLWNVARWTCDRIWSETGILPREGPLKAYLKNHERYADLNAQSSQRVIEELAEAFRGWYAKRRNGDDRANPPRYRKNGDEHPRSTVTFKQDGFKYDPNNDRIRLSKGRNLKEHRSDFVLCKIETRQDVTVENIQQVRSVWDCDEWKLHLVCKHEVETESPGDGTAGIDLGIENIAAISYSTGYHELYPGNALKTDERYFAKEIAKCNSPKSNRALRLRRKRSERRSHYLHALTRHIVSECVDRGVGTIAVGNLEGIRRDGETGGSRDWGDHGNEGLHGWAFARFADLLTYKAKAEGIAVVMVSERDTSKTCSHCGQKRDANREERGLYVCRGCDAVMNADSNGAENIRRRLHQDEKVTLNPARDRSSGRVARPAVNLFRRGEHGPSSGQGTFVERTSICKP
;
A
#
# COMPACT_ATOMS: atom_id res chain seq x y z
N MET A 1 11.40 11.20 20.79
CA MET A 1 10.68 12.32 20.11
C MET A 1 9.23 11.91 19.89
N ALA A 2 8.26 12.79 20.11
CA ALA A 2 6.86 12.50 19.78
C ALA A 2 6.68 12.51 18.26
N VAL A 3 6.25 11.40 17.70
CA VAL A 3 6.01 11.22 16.27
C VAL A 3 4.53 11.02 16.03
N GLN A 4 3.95 11.82 15.12
CA GLN A 4 2.56 11.64 14.75
C GLN A 4 2.41 10.55 13.70
N VAL A 5 1.63 9.51 14.04
CA VAL A 5 1.33 8.38 13.16
C VAL A 5 -0.16 8.38 12.81
N THR A 6 -0.46 8.27 11.52
CA THR A 6 -1.85 8.13 11.05
C THR A 6 -2.16 6.67 10.79
N ARG A 7 -3.19 6.15 11.44
CA ARG A 7 -3.69 4.76 11.25
C ARG A 7 -5.12 4.79 10.76
N THR A 8 -5.47 3.85 9.88
CA THR A 8 -6.84 3.66 9.42
C THR A 8 -7.36 2.33 9.94
N TYR A 9 -8.40 2.38 10.75
CA TYR A 9 -9.09 1.20 11.27
C TYR A 9 -10.35 0.94 10.47
N VAL A 10 -10.61 -0.31 10.14
CA VAL A 10 -11.82 -0.72 9.42
C VAL A 10 -12.83 -1.23 10.44
N ALA A 11 -13.96 -0.56 10.53
CA ALA A 11 -15.10 -0.95 11.35
C ALA A 11 -16.20 -1.56 10.49
N SER A 12 -16.73 -2.68 10.90
CA SER A 12 -17.96 -3.27 10.36
C SER A 12 -19.18 -2.53 10.91
N ILE A 13 -20.28 -2.48 10.15
CA ILE A 13 -21.53 -1.85 10.58
C ILE A 13 -22.51 -2.96 10.96
N ARG A 14 -22.87 -3.08 12.24
CA ARG A 14 -23.78 -4.13 12.75
C ARG A 14 -25.21 -3.97 12.25
N ASN A 15 -25.66 -2.75 12.05
CA ASN A 15 -27.02 -2.43 11.61
C ASN A 15 -27.13 -2.12 10.10
N GLN A 16 -26.40 -2.86 9.27
CA GLN A 16 -26.34 -2.68 7.81
C GLN A 16 -27.72 -2.50 7.16
N GLN A 17 -28.68 -3.40 7.49
CA GLN A 17 -30.01 -3.38 6.88
C GLN A 17 -30.75 -2.05 7.10
N GLN A 18 -30.55 -1.42 8.26
CA GLN A 18 -31.21 -0.18 8.62
C GLN A 18 -30.60 1.04 7.92
N VAL A 19 -29.26 1.05 7.73
CA VAL A 19 -28.54 2.23 7.26
C VAL A 19 -28.12 2.14 5.79
N ARG A 20 -28.28 0.97 5.15
CA ARG A 20 -27.83 0.72 3.78
C ARG A 20 -28.42 1.72 2.78
N GLY A 21 -29.73 1.95 2.84
CA GLY A 21 -30.41 2.88 1.93
C GLY A 21 -29.92 4.32 2.05
N ASP A 22 -29.62 4.76 3.27
CA ASP A 22 -29.06 6.09 3.51
C ASP A 22 -27.62 6.20 3.01
N LEU A 23 -26.78 5.17 3.27
CA LEU A 23 -25.41 5.12 2.80
C LEU A 23 -25.33 4.99 1.27
N ASP A 24 -26.23 4.24 0.64
CA ASP A 24 -26.37 4.16 -0.83
C ASP A 24 -26.71 5.55 -1.41
N SER A 25 -27.63 6.29 -0.78
CA SER A 25 -28.01 7.66 -1.18
C SER A 25 -26.82 8.63 -1.06
N LEU A 26 -26.06 8.57 0.01
CA LEU A 26 -24.86 9.38 0.20
C LEU A 26 -23.78 9.03 -0.84
N GLY A 27 -23.52 7.76 -1.11
CA GLY A 27 -22.58 7.29 -2.11
C GLY A 27 -22.98 7.72 -3.53
N PHE A 28 -24.30 7.69 -3.84
CA PHE A 28 -24.84 8.20 -5.08
C PHE A 28 -24.63 9.71 -5.21
N ALA A 29 -24.96 10.49 -4.18
CA ALA A 29 -24.79 11.94 -4.13
C ALA A 29 -23.33 12.33 -4.38
N ALA A 30 -22.37 11.62 -3.76
CA ALA A 30 -20.94 11.84 -4.00
C ALA A 30 -20.54 11.58 -5.45
N SER A 31 -21.13 10.54 -6.09
CA SER A 31 -20.88 10.27 -7.52
C SER A 31 -21.42 11.38 -8.42
N LYS A 32 -22.62 11.88 -8.13
CA LYS A 32 -23.21 12.97 -8.91
C LYS A 32 -22.43 14.26 -8.79
N LEU A 33 -22.05 14.64 -7.57
CA LEU A 33 -21.23 15.84 -7.37
C LEU A 33 -19.85 15.73 -8.04
N TRP A 34 -19.22 14.56 -7.98
CA TRP A 34 -17.98 14.30 -8.73
C TRP A 34 -18.16 14.52 -10.22
N ASN A 35 -19.24 13.99 -10.80
CA ASN A 35 -19.50 14.12 -12.24
C ASN A 35 -19.80 15.56 -12.66
N VAL A 36 -20.53 16.30 -11.84
CA VAL A 36 -20.74 17.75 -12.06
C VAL A 36 -19.41 18.50 -12.02
N ALA A 37 -18.60 18.27 -10.98
CA ALA A 37 -17.29 18.91 -10.85
C ALA A 37 -16.36 18.53 -12.03
N ARG A 38 -16.38 17.28 -12.45
CA ARG A 38 -15.59 16.78 -13.58
C ARG A 38 -16.01 17.44 -14.90
N TRP A 39 -17.31 17.54 -15.14
CA TRP A 39 -17.87 18.21 -16.31
C TRP A 39 -17.51 19.70 -16.32
N THR A 40 -17.59 20.38 -15.18
CA THR A 40 -17.16 21.77 -15.04
C THR A 40 -15.68 21.94 -15.41
N CYS A 41 -14.82 21.03 -14.96
CA CYS A 41 -13.41 21.05 -15.36
C CYS A 41 -13.23 20.85 -16.86
N ASP A 42 -13.98 19.94 -17.51
CA ASP A 42 -13.90 19.70 -18.94
C ASP A 42 -14.31 20.95 -19.74
N ARG A 43 -15.38 21.60 -19.32
CA ARG A 43 -15.83 22.84 -19.99
C ARG A 43 -14.80 23.96 -19.87
N ILE A 44 -14.31 24.22 -18.68
CA ILE A 44 -13.29 25.27 -18.45
C ILE A 44 -12.04 24.94 -19.28
N TRP A 45 -11.61 23.68 -19.28
CA TRP A 45 -10.46 23.25 -20.07
C TRP A 45 -10.67 23.46 -21.58
N SER A 46 -11.83 23.09 -22.12
CA SER A 46 -12.12 23.24 -23.55
C SER A 46 -12.21 24.71 -23.97
N GLU A 47 -12.61 25.61 -23.08
CA GLU A 47 -12.75 27.06 -23.37
C GLU A 47 -11.43 27.83 -23.13
N THR A 48 -10.64 27.43 -22.15
CA THR A 48 -9.49 28.23 -21.68
C THR A 48 -8.13 27.51 -21.75
N GLY A 49 -8.11 26.19 -21.95
CA GLY A 49 -6.89 25.39 -21.82
C GLY A 49 -6.34 25.27 -20.41
N ILE A 50 -7.07 25.74 -19.39
CA ILE A 50 -6.62 25.79 -18.00
C ILE A 50 -7.54 24.95 -17.12
N LEU A 51 -6.98 24.07 -16.28
CA LEU A 51 -7.75 23.39 -15.23
C LEU A 51 -7.97 24.33 -14.03
N PRO A 52 -9.22 24.43 -13.54
CA PRO A 52 -9.50 25.26 -12.37
C PRO A 52 -8.78 24.72 -11.15
N ARG A 53 -8.25 25.61 -10.32
CA ARG A 53 -7.71 25.26 -9.01
C ARG A 53 -8.84 24.86 -8.06
N GLU A 54 -8.51 24.11 -7.04
CA GLU A 54 -9.43 23.58 -6.04
C GLU A 54 -10.32 24.66 -5.39
N GLY A 55 -9.74 25.78 -4.95
CA GLY A 55 -10.47 26.86 -4.28
C GLY A 55 -11.56 27.49 -5.15
N PRO A 56 -11.25 28.00 -6.35
CA PRO A 56 -12.24 28.51 -7.31
C PRO A 56 -13.31 27.50 -7.68
N LEU A 57 -12.94 26.21 -7.88
CA LEU A 57 -13.90 25.15 -8.21
C LEU A 57 -14.90 24.91 -7.06
N LYS A 58 -14.42 24.90 -5.80
CA LYS A 58 -15.27 24.81 -4.62
C LYS A 58 -16.24 26.02 -4.51
N ALA A 59 -15.73 27.22 -4.72
CA ALA A 59 -16.53 28.43 -4.66
C ALA A 59 -17.65 28.43 -5.73
N TYR A 60 -17.31 28.05 -6.94
CA TYR A 60 -18.26 27.96 -8.07
C TYR A 60 -19.37 26.92 -7.80
N LEU A 61 -19.01 25.74 -7.30
CA LEU A 61 -19.95 24.65 -7.08
C LEU A 61 -20.75 24.76 -5.78
N LYS A 62 -20.40 25.67 -4.87
CA LYS A 62 -21.06 25.82 -3.56
C LYS A 62 -22.57 26.05 -3.69
N ASN A 63 -23.01 26.75 -4.73
CA ASN A 63 -24.42 27.07 -4.98
C ASN A 63 -25.12 26.04 -5.91
N HIS A 64 -24.42 25.01 -6.37
CA HIS A 64 -25.01 23.97 -7.20
C HIS A 64 -25.90 23.04 -6.34
N GLU A 65 -27.07 22.67 -6.85
CA GLU A 65 -28.04 21.83 -6.11
C GLU A 65 -27.42 20.57 -5.54
N ARG A 66 -26.57 19.87 -6.29
CA ARG A 66 -25.90 18.64 -5.88
C ARG A 66 -24.92 18.83 -4.74
N TYR A 67 -24.45 20.04 -4.50
CA TYR A 67 -23.58 20.33 -3.36
C TYR A 67 -24.29 20.15 -2.02
N ALA A 68 -25.59 20.44 -1.98
CA ALA A 68 -26.42 20.32 -0.77
C ALA A 68 -26.93 18.88 -0.50
N ASP A 69 -26.66 17.93 -1.41
CA ASP A 69 -26.98 16.50 -1.18
C ASP A 69 -26.07 15.88 -0.10
N LEU A 70 -24.85 16.39 0.07
CA LEU A 70 -23.91 16.01 1.13
C LEU A 70 -23.75 17.15 2.15
N ASN A 71 -23.25 16.84 3.34
CA ASN A 71 -22.81 17.92 4.24
C ASN A 71 -21.66 18.71 3.59
N ALA A 72 -21.50 19.99 3.95
CA ALA A 72 -20.59 20.91 3.28
C ALA A 72 -19.14 20.39 3.22
N GLN A 73 -18.65 19.79 4.29
CA GLN A 73 -17.28 19.27 4.34
C GLN A 73 -17.10 18.05 3.45
N SER A 74 -18.09 17.14 3.38
CA SER A 74 -18.07 15.99 2.46
C SER A 74 -18.13 16.45 1.00
N SER A 75 -18.95 17.47 0.67
CA SER A 75 -18.99 18.06 -0.67
C SER A 75 -17.66 18.68 -1.07
N GLN A 76 -17.03 19.44 -0.16
CA GLN A 76 -15.69 19.98 -0.38
C GLN A 76 -14.68 18.85 -0.63
N ARG A 77 -14.75 17.76 0.15
CA ARG A 77 -13.82 16.64 -0.02
C ARG A 77 -13.95 15.93 -1.35
N VAL A 78 -15.16 15.76 -1.88
CA VAL A 78 -15.37 15.21 -3.24
C VAL A 78 -14.65 16.06 -4.30
N ILE A 79 -14.72 17.40 -4.18
CA ILE A 79 -14.06 18.32 -5.11
C ILE A 79 -12.53 18.28 -4.92
N GLU A 80 -12.05 18.21 -3.68
CA GLU A 80 -10.62 18.03 -3.35
C GLU A 80 -10.05 16.76 -3.97
N GLU A 81 -10.75 15.63 -3.84
CA GLU A 81 -10.36 14.34 -4.42
C GLU A 81 -10.26 14.41 -5.95
N LEU A 82 -11.18 15.13 -6.60
CA LEU A 82 -11.09 15.35 -8.04
C LEU A 82 -9.85 16.19 -8.41
N ALA A 83 -9.60 17.28 -7.68
CA ALA A 83 -8.43 18.11 -7.91
C ALA A 83 -7.12 17.36 -7.67
N GLU A 84 -7.06 16.50 -6.64
CA GLU A 84 -5.94 15.60 -6.38
C GLU A 84 -5.73 14.61 -7.53
N ALA A 85 -6.82 14.03 -8.06
CA ALA A 85 -6.76 13.12 -9.19
C ALA A 85 -6.24 13.80 -10.47
N PHE A 86 -6.63 15.04 -10.73
CA PHE A 86 -6.08 15.82 -11.83
C PHE A 86 -4.60 16.16 -11.64
N ARG A 87 -4.19 16.55 -10.43
CA ARG A 87 -2.76 16.78 -10.13
C ARG A 87 -1.93 15.51 -10.37
N GLY A 88 -2.42 14.35 -9.93
CA GLY A 88 -1.77 13.07 -10.17
C GLY A 88 -1.68 12.71 -11.66
N TRP A 89 -2.74 12.97 -12.42
CA TRP A 89 -2.74 12.79 -13.88
C TRP A 89 -1.71 13.70 -14.56
N TYR A 90 -1.71 14.98 -14.21
CA TYR A 90 -0.80 15.96 -14.80
C TYR A 90 0.67 15.64 -14.49
N ALA A 91 0.96 15.21 -13.25
CA ALA A 91 2.29 14.78 -12.85
C ALA A 91 2.78 13.57 -13.69
N LYS A 92 1.92 12.58 -13.93
CA LYS A 92 2.24 11.44 -14.80
C LYS A 92 2.55 11.86 -16.21
N ARG A 93 1.72 12.73 -16.80
CA ARG A 93 1.92 13.29 -18.15
C ARG A 93 3.25 14.03 -18.24
N ARG A 94 3.54 14.89 -17.27
CA ARG A 94 4.81 15.64 -17.21
C ARG A 94 6.03 14.72 -17.09
N ASN A 95 5.89 13.58 -16.45
CA ASN A 95 6.94 12.57 -16.31
C ASN A 95 7.00 11.61 -17.53
N GLY A 96 6.38 11.97 -18.67
CA GLY A 96 6.48 11.23 -19.92
C GLY A 96 5.51 10.04 -20.07
N ASP A 97 4.49 9.92 -19.20
CA ASP A 97 3.45 8.92 -19.38
C ASP A 97 2.33 9.44 -20.29
N ASP A 98 2.56 9.33 -21.62
CA ASP A 98 1.61 9.79 -22.63
C ASP A 98 0.31 8.98 -22.68
N ARG A 99 0.24 7.84 -22.02
CA ARG A 99 -0.96 7.00 -21.92
C ARG A 99 -1.81 7.31 -20.68
N ALA A 100 -1.34 8.19 -19.79
CA ALA A 100 -2.11 8.58 -18.61
C ALA A 100 -3.40 9.28 -19.05
N ASN A 101 -4.53 8.77 -18.59
CA ASN A 101 -5.84 9.34 -18.84
C ASN A 101 -6.27 10.25 -17.69
N PRO A 102 -7.01 11.33 -17.98
CA PRO A 102 -7.58 12.18 -16.94
C PRO A 102 -8.58 11.40 -16.07
N PRO A 103 -8.93 11.93 -14.89
CA PRO A 103 -9.94 11.33 -14.03
C PRO A 103 -11.24 11.05 -14.81
N ARG A 104 -11.78 9.84 -14.67
CA ARG A 104 -13.00 9.45 -15.38
C ARG A 104 -14.25 9.91 -14.64
N TYR A 105 -15.36 10.03 -15.39
CA TYR A 105 -16.68 10.12 -14.79
C TYR A 105 -16.99 8.84 -14.00
N ARG A 106 -17.65 8.97 -12.86
CA ARG A 106 -18.16 7.84 -12.11
C ARG A 106 -19.41 7.33 -12.81
N LYS A 107 -19.32 6.16 -13.45
CA LYS A 107 -20.38 5.63 -14.31
C LYS A 107 -21.62 5.29 -13.48
N ASN A 108 -22.78 5.63 -14.04
CA ASN A 108 -24.10 5.22 -13.55
C ASN A 108 -24.52 3.86 -14.16
N GLY A 109 -23.60 2.99 -14.53
CA GLY A 109 -23.91 1.69 -15.12
C GLY A 109 -24.59 0.72 -14.17
N ASP A 110 -24.48 0.99 -12.86
CA ASP A 110 -25.28 0.38 -11.82
C ASP A 110 -26.31 1.41 -11.38
N GLU A 111 -27.55 1.02 -11.12
CA GLU A 111 -28.63 1.91 -10.69
C GLU A 111 -28.26 2.79 -9.49
N HIS A 112 -27.26 2.35 -8.69
CA HIS A 112 -26.76 3.06 -7.51
C HIS A 112 -25.23 3.00 -7.42
N PRO A 113 -24.48 3.94 -8.03
CA PRO A 113 -23.03 4.01 -7.84
C PRO A 113 -22.72 4.30 -6.37
N ARG A 114 -22.07 3.34 -5.68
CA ARG A 114 -21.69 3.40 -4.27
C ARG A 114 -20.30 3.98 -4.11
N SER A 115 -20.17 5.29 -4.28
CA SER A 115 -18.88 5.98 -4.07
C SER A 115 -18.57 6.14 -2.60
N THR A 116 -17.28 6.13 -2.28
CA THR A 116 -16.79 6.50 -0.94
C THR A 116 -17.21 7.92 -0.60
N VAL A 117 -17.70 8.12 0.63
CA VAL A 117 -17.99 9.45 1.19
C VAL A 117 -17.10 9.67 2.40
N THR A 118 -16.39 10.78 2.41
CA THR A 118 -15.51 11.18 3.51
C THR A 118 -16.16 12.25 4.37
N PHE A 119 -16.23 12.01 5.66
CA PHE A 119 -16.74 12.91 6.69
C PHE A 119 -15.55 13.42 7.51
N LYS A 120 -15.37 14.74 7.56
CA LYS A 120 -14.41 15.42 8.43
C LYS A 120 -15.08 15.79 9.76
N GLN A 121 -14.38 16.47 10.67
CA GLN A 121 -14.77 16.70 12.07
C GLN A 121 -16.26 17.02 12.30
N ASP A 122 -16.84 17.99 11.58
CA ASP A 122 -18.25 18.36 11.77
C ASP A 122 -19.24 17.43 11.02
N GLY A 123 -18.69 16.56 10.19
CA GLY A 123 -19.47 15.59 9.40
C GLY A 123 -19.81 14.32 10.15
N PHE A 124 -19.18 14.05 11.30
CA PHE A 124 -19.44 12.85 12.10
C PHE A 124 -19.36 13.13 13.59
N LYS A 125 -19.98 12.26 14.39
CA LYS A 125 -19.81 12.23 15.85
C LYS A 125 -19.64 10.78 16.30
N TYR A 126 -18.56 10.50 17.04
CA TYR A 126 -18.28 9.20 17.62
C TYR A 126 -18.76 9.13 19.06
N ASP A 127 -19.45 8.07 19.42
CA ASP A 127 -19.88 7.71 20.76
C ASP A 127 -19.19 6.39 21.16
N PRO A 128 -18.06 6.47 21.89
CA PRO A 128 -17.28 5.29 22.27
C PRO A 128 -18.03 4.38 23.26
N ASN A 129 -18.93 4.93 24.09
CA ASN A 129 -19.63 4.16 25.11
C ASN A 129 -20.67 3.20 24.51
N ASN A 130 -21.18 3.52 23.33
CA ASN A 130 -22.21 2.74 22.65
C ASN A 130 -21.75 2.15 21.32
N ASP A 131 -20.48 2.26 20.96
CA ASP A 131 -19.91 1.86 19.67
C ASP A 131 -20.73 2.41 18.48
N ARG A 132 -20.98 3.72 18.47
CA ARG A 132 -21.82 4.36 17.46
C ARG A 132 -21.10 5.51 16.79
N ILE A 133 -21.32 5.61 15.48
CA ILE A 133 -20.91 6.77 14.69
C ILE A 133 -22.14 7.35 14.02
N ARG A 134 -22.32 8.63 14.22
CA ARG A 134 -23.36 9.43 13.56
C ARG A 134 -22.72 10.18 12.39
N LEU A 135 -23.25 9.97 11.18
CA LEU A 135 -22.79 10.62 9.94
C LEU A 135 -23.84 11.65 9.50
N SER A 136 -23.41 12.88 9.27
CA SER A 136 -24.29 13.99 8.90
C SER A 136 -24.70 13.92 7.43
N LYS A 137 -26.01 14.08 7.15
CA LYS A 137 -26.55 14.20 5.78
C LYS A 137 -26.46 15.63 5.26
N GLY A 138 -26.53 15.80 3.95
CA GLY A 138 -26.75 17.11 3.34
C GLY A 138 -28.19 17.59 3.50
N ARG A 139 -28.41 18.89 3.28
CA ARG A 139 -29.74 19.51 3.46
C ARG A 139 -30.83 18.79 2.66
N ASN A 140 -30.58 18.49 1.38
CA ASN A 140 -31.57 17.85 0.51
C ASN A 140 -31.94 16.43 0.97
N LEU A 141 -31.02 15.69 1.58
CA LEU A 141 -31.26 14.31 2.06
C LEU A 141 -31.90 14.26 3.45
N LYS A 142 -31.93 15.38 4.18
CA LYS A 142 -32.57 15.48 5.50
C LYS A 142 -34.08 15.54 5.42
N GLU A 143 -34.62 16.12 4.35
CA GLU A 143 -36.06 16.37 4.16
C GLU A 143 -36.93 15.10 4.16
N HIS A 144 -36.37 13.94 3.87
CA HIS A 144 -37.08 12.69 3.74
C HIS A 144 -36.96 11.74 4.94
N ARG A 145 -35.98 11.95 5.84
CA ARG A 145 -35.69 11.07 7.00
C ARG A 145 -34.90 11.84 8.07
N SER A 146 -34.34 11.11 9.05
CA SER A 146 -33.48 11.71 10.09
C SER A 146 -32.29 12.50 9.52
N ASP A 147 -31.83 13.52 10.25
CA ASP A 147 -30.72 14.41 9.89
C ASP A 147 -29.37 13.72 9.73
N PHE A 148 -29.27 12.49 10.18
CA PHE A 148 -28.02 11.75 10.23
C PHE A 148 -28.24 10.23 10.02
N VAL A 149 -27.18 9.53 9.67
CA VAL A 149 -27.11 8.08 9.63
C VAL A 149 -26.45 7.59 10.90
N LEU A 150 -27.12 6.77 11.70
CA LEU A 150 -26.58 6.20 12.92
C LEU A 150 -26.03 4.80 12.65
N CYS A 151 -24.72 4.66 12.54
CA CYS A 151 -24.04 3.38 12.36
C CYS A 151 -23.63 2.80 13.71
N LYS A 152 -24.08 1.59 14.02
CA LYS A 152 -23.53 0.78 15.13
C LYS A 152 -22.32 0.05 14.60
N ILE A 153 -21.15 0.33 15.15
CA ILE A 153 -19.89 -0.18 14.63
C ILE A 153 -19.33 -1.32 15.48
N GLU A 154 -18.47 -2.09 14.84
CA GLU A 154 -17.65 -3.11 15.48
C GLU A 154 -16.25 -3.03 14.92
N THR A 155 -15.26 -2.80 15.79
CA THR A 155 -13.85 -2.84 15.49
C THR A 155 -13.23 -4.13 16.02
N ARG A 156 -12.01 -4.43 15.61
CA ARG A 156 -11.25 -5.55 16.20
C ARG A 156 -10.97 -5.26 17.67
N GLN A 157 -10.99 -6.29 18.51
CA GLN A 157 -10.82 -6.17 19.97
C GLN A 157 -9.49 -5.55 20.39
N ASP A 158 -8.46 -5.65 19.55
CA ASP A 158 -7.10 -5.13 19.79
C ASP A 158 -6.90 -3.67 19.37
N VAL A 159 -8.01 -2.94 19.07
CA VAL A 159 -7.94 -1.58 18.52
C VAL A 159 -8.60 -0.59 19.45
N THR A 160 -7.83 0.37 19.93
CA THR A 160 -8.35 1.57 20.58
C THR A 160 -8.56 2.66 19.55
N VAL A 161 -9.82 3.12 19.42
CA VAL A 161 -10.21 4.16 18.48
C VAL A 161 -10.21 5.49 19.20
N GLU A 162 -9.19 6.30 18.94
CA GLU A 162 -9.02 7.63 19.52
C GLU A 162 -8.68 8.64 18.44
N ASN A 163 -8.91 9.90 18.69
CA ASN A 163 -8.51 11.03 17.85
C ASN A 163 -8.83 10.84 16.36
N ILE A 164 -10.12 10.53 16.07
CA ILE A 164 -10.59 10.32 14.70
C ILE A 164 -10.55 11.66 13.95
N GLN A 165 -9.79 11.73 12.87
CA GLN A 165 -9.67 12.93 12.02
C GLN A 165 -10.70 12.94 10.90
N GLN A 166 -11.08 11.75 10.42
CA GLN A 166 -12.10 11.58 9.39
C GLN A 166 -12.67 10.16 9.42
N VAL A 167 -13.90 10.05 9.00
CA VAL A 167 -14.59 8.77 8.77
C VAL A 167 -14.90 8.67 7.29
N ARG A 168 -14.64 7.50 6.69
CA ARG A 168 -14.99 7.21 5.30
C ARG A 168 -16.00 6.08 5.27
N SER A 169 -17.16 6.28 4.65
CA SER A 169 -18.05 5.17 4.30
C SER A 169 -17.58 4.58 2.98
N VAL A 170 -17.24 3.30 2.99
CA VAL A 170 -16.67 2.57 1.86
C VAL A 170 -17.53 1.35 1.56
N TRP A 171 -17.97 1.23 0.30
CA TRP A 171 -18.63 0.03 -0.17
C TRP A 171 -17.59 -1.04 -0.52
N ASP A 172 -17.68 -2.19 0.16
CA ASP A 172 -16.77 -3.30 -0.05
C ASP A 172 -17.56 -4.58 -0.35
N CYS A 173 -17.60 -4.94 -1.61
CA CYS A 173 -18.27 -6.10 -2.20
C CYS A 173 -19.78 -6.15 -2.01
N ASP A 174 -20.33 -6.28 -0.81
CA ASP A 174 -21.76 -6.40 -0.56
C ASP A 174 -22.21 -5.64 0.70
N GLU A 175 -21.29 -4.92 1.34
CA GLU A 175 -21.55 -4.22 2.59
C GLU A 175 -20.84 -2.86 2.67
N TRP A 176 -21.42 -1.96 3.44
CA TRP A 176 -20.75 -0.72 3.82
C TRP A 176 -19.85 -0.96 5.03
N LYS A 177 -18.65 -0.40 4.99
CA LYS A 177 -17.71 -0.34 6.10
C LYS A 177 -17.36 1.10 6.42
N LEU A 178 -16.99 1.36 7.67
CA LEU A 178 -16.44 2.64 8.06
C LEU A 178 -14.92 2.52 8.22
N HIS A 179 -14.20 3.36 7.52
CA HIS A 179 -12.75 3.51 7.70
C HIS A 179 -12.52 4.71 8.60
N LEU A 180 -12.00 4.46 9.79
CA LEU A 180 -11.74 5.45 10.83
C LEU A 180 -10.27 5.86 10.72
N VAL A 181 -10.01 7.07 10.28
CA VAL A 181 -8.66 7.61 10.16
C VAL A 181 -8.30 8.34 11.44
N CYS A 182 -7.44 7.74 12.23
CA CYS A 182 -7.04 8.21 13.55
C CYS A 182 -5.59 8.71 13.52
N LYS A 183 -5.30 9.73 14.31
CA LYS A 183 -3.93 10.20 14.57
C LYS A 183 -3.53 9.79 15.97
N HIS A 184 -2.37 9.19 16.08
CA HIS A 184 -1.76 8.81 17.34
C HIS A 184 -0.44 9.54 17.50
N GLU A 185 -0.17 10.04 18.69
CA GLU A 185 1.16 10.50 19.08
C GLU A 185 1.85 9.35 19.76
N VAL A 186 2.97 8.93 19.21
CA VAL A 186 3.79 7.86 19.74
C VAL A 186 5.14 8.45 20.13
N GLU A 187 5.51 8.32 21.38
CA GLU A 187 6.88 8.64 21.78
C GLU A 187 7.77 7.51 21.29
N THR A 188 8.71 7.83 20.41
CA THR A 188 9.61 6.87 19.81
C THR A 188 11.04 7.34 19.97
N GLU A 189 11.92 6.40 20.29
CA GLU A 189 13.35 6.55 20.21
C GLU A 189 13.86 5.59 19.12
N SER A 190 14.95 5.96 18.47
CA SER A 190 15.58 5.04 17.50
C SER A 190 16.04 3.80 18.23
N PRO A 191 15.76 2.59 17.73
CA PRO A 191 16.26 1.35 18.35
C PRO A 191 17.79 1.27 18.41
N GLY A 192 18.48 2.04 17.54
CA GLY A 192 19.94 2.10 17.48
C GLY A 192 20.41 2.80 16.21
N ASP A 193 21.72 2.69 15.93
CA ASP A 193 22.38 3.29 14.76
C ASP A 193 22.61 2.28 13.62
N GLY A 194 22.11 1.05 13.78
CA GLY A 194 22.21 0.01 12.77
C GLY A 194 21.46 0.38 11.47
N THR A 195 21.89 -0.22 10.37
CA THR A 195 21.23 -0.02 9.06
C THR A 195 20.80 -1.35 8.45
N ALA A 196 19.70 -1.31 7.70
CA ALA A 196 19.23 -2.45 6.90
C ALA A 196 18.99 -2.03 5.46
N GLY A 197 19.22 -2.94 4.51
CA GLY A 197 18.89 -2.76 3.10
C GLY A 197 17.87 -3.81 2.67
N ILE A 198 16.84 -3.42 1.95
CA ILE A 198 15.78 -4.29 1.47
C ILE A 198 15.74 -4.28 -0.05
N ASP A 199 15.99 -5.44 -0.65
CA ASP A 199 15.77 -5.72 -2.07
C ASP A 199 14.40 -6.39 -2.23
N LEU A 200 13.57 -5.84 -3.12
CA LEU A 200 12.21 -6.33 -3.38
C LEU A 200 12.18 -7.13 -4.67
N GLY A 201 11.75 -8.38 -4.60
CA GLY A 201 11.76 -9.29 -5.73
C GLY A 201 10.46 -10.06 -5.92
N ILE A 202 10.40 -10.84 -7.02
CA ILE A 202 9.25 -11.71 -7.33
C ILE A 202 9.39 -13.06 -6.64
N GLU A 203 10.58 -13.64 -6.58
CA GLU A 203 10.82 -14.94 -5.93
C GLU A 203 10.88 -14.77 -4.40
N ASN A 204 11.82 -13.99 -3.93
CA ASN A 204 11.82 -13.49 -2.57
C ASN A 204 11.14 -12.13 -2.57
N ILE A 205 10.06 -12.02 -1.82
CA ILE A 205 9.30 -10.77 -1.69
C ILE A 205 10.16 -9.67 -1.13
N ALA A 206 10.98 -10.03 -0.16
CA ALA A 206 12.02 -9.19 0.39
C ALA A 206 13.27 -10.04 0.66
N ALA A 207 14.41 -9.49 0.34
CA ALA A 207 15.71 -9.92 0.84
C ALA A 207 16.27 -8.78 1.70
N ILE A 208 16.76 -9.08 2.88
CA ILE A 208 17.24 -8.08 3.83
C ILE A 208 18.71 -8.34 4.19
N SER A 209 19.46 -7.27 4.21
CA SER A 209 20.84 -7.24 4.71
C SER A 209 20.95 -6.24 5.85
N TYR A 210 21.52 -6.66 6.97
CA TYR A 210 21.73 -5.84 8.16
C TYR A 210 23.20 -5.43 8.29
N SER A 211 23.47 -4.29 8.94
CA SER A 211 24.83 -3.81 9.24
C SER A 211 25.63 -4.78 10.11
N THR A 212 24.95 -5.70 10.81
CA THR A 212 25.58 -6.80 11.57
C THR A 212 26.14 -7.91 10.68
N GLY A 213 25.92 -7.86 9.36
CA GLY A 213 26.28 -8.92 8.40
C GLY A 213 25.31 -10.09 8.42
N TYR A 214 24.14 -9.96 9.03
CA TYR A 214 23.06 -10.94 8.96
C TYR A 214 22.19 -10.69 7.75
N HIS A 215 21.65 -11.76 7.15
CA HIS A 215 20.81 -11.68 5.94
C HIS A 215 19.58 -12.57 6.09
N GLU A 216 18.46 -12.10 5.54
CA GLU A 216 17.20 -12.79 5.58
C GLU A 216 16.52 -12.78 4.20
N LEU A 217 15.83 -13.87 3.91
CA LEU A 217 14.99 -14.04 2.72
C LEU A 217 13.55 -14.31 3.13
N TYR A 218 12.63 -13.69 2.43
CA TYR A 218 11.18 -13.86 2.60
C TYR A 218 10.56 -14.36 1.28
N PRO A 219 10.51 -15.70 1.05
CA PRO A 219 9.97 -16.28 -0.17
C PRO A 219 8.49 -15.95 -0.40
N GLY A 220 8.15 -15.60 -1.64
CA GLY A 220 6.80 -15.22 -2.05
C GLY A 220 5.83 -16.37 -2.30
N ASN A 221 6.21 -17.63 -2.00
CA ASN A 221 5.45 -18.81 -2.38
C ASN A 221 4.02 -18.81 -1.88
N ALA A 222 3.77 -18.41 -0.64
CA ALA A 222 2.43 -18.36 -0.05
C ALA A 222 1.51 -17.37 -0.80
N LEU A 223 2.04 -16.19 -1.14
CA LEU A 223 1.29 -15.18 -1.89
C LEU A 223 1.05 -15.61 -3.33
N LYS A 224 2.05 -16.15 -4.01
CA LYS A 224 1.93 -16.68 -5.39
C LYS A 224 0.90 -17.81 -5.48
N THR A 225 0.88 -18.70 -4.50
CA THR A 225 -0.10 -19.79 -4.43
C THR A 225 -1.51 -19.25 -4.30
N ASP A 226 -1.74 -18.24 -3.44
CA ASP A 226 -3.03 -17.59 -3.30
C ASP A 226 -3.46 -16.90 -4.60
N GLU A 227 -2.57 -16.13 -5.22
CA GLU A 227 -2.87 -15.42 -6.47
C GLU A 227 -3.30 -16.39 -7.57
N ARG A 228 -2.56 -17.50 -7.78
CA ARG A 228 -2.89 -18.53 -8.76
C ARG A 228 -4.22 -19.23 -8.44
N TYR A 229 -4.43 -19.59 -7.17
CA TYR A 229 -5.67 -20.23 -6.74
C TYR A 229 -6.89 -19.34 -7.04
N PHE A 230 -6.85 -18.08 -6.60
CA PHE A 230 -7.96 -17.18 -6.81
C PHE A 230 -8.16 -16.80 -8.28
N ALA A 231 -7.09 -16.62 -9.05
CA ALA A 231 -7.19 -16.39 -10.50
C ALA A 231 -7.94 -17.55 -11.18
N LYS A 232 -7.55 -18.80 -10.88
CA LYS A 232 -8.20 -20.01 -11.41
C LYS A 232 -9.67 -20.12 -11.00
N GLU A 233 -10.00 -19.86 -9.72
CA GLU A 233 -11.38 -19.95 -9.24
C GLU A 233 -12.27 -18.82 -9.79
N ILE A 234 -11.74 -17.61 -9.96
CA ILE A 234 -12.46 -16.51 -10.59
C ILE A 234 -12.73 -16.78 -12.06
N ALA A 235 -11.78 -17.39 -12.79
CA ALA A 235 -11.95 -17.75 -14.18
C ALA A 235 -13.06 -18.79 -14.41
N LYS A 236 -13.36 -19.65 -13.41
CA LYS A 236 -14.46 -20.62 -13.46
C LYS A 236 -15.87 -19.98 -13.24
N CYS A 237 -15.94 -18.71 -12.88
CA CYS A 237 -17.22 -18.05 -12.65
C CYS A 237 -17.87 -17.67 -13.98
N ASN A 238 -19.20 -17.91 -14.11
CA ASN A 238 -19.97 -17.61 -15.32
C ASN A 238 -19.94 -16.13 -15.72
N SER A 239 -19.70 -15.23 -14.77
CA SER A 239 -19.54 -13.81 -15.02
C SER A 239 -18.51 -13.21 -14.03
N PRO A 240 -17.65 -12.30 -14.49
CA PRO A 240 -16.75 -11.57 -13.62
C PRO A 240 -17.49 -10.65 -12.62
N LYS A 241 -18.78 -10.38 -12.82
CA LYS A 241 -19.65 -9.61 -11.92
C LYS A 241 -20.53 -10.47 -11.01
N SER A 242 -20.45 -11.81 -11.11
CA SER A 242 -21.21 -12.69 -10.24
C SER A 242 -20.82 -12.51 -8.76
N ASN A 243 -21.76 -12.71 -7.85
CA ASN A 243 -21.52 -12.63 -6.40
C ASN A 243 -20.37 -13.56 -5.97
N ARG A 244 -20.26 -14.74 -6.60
CA ARG A 244 -19.13 -15.66 -6.35
C ARG A 244 -17.80 -15.05 -6.76
N ALA A 245 -17.70 -14.46 -7.95
CA ALA A 245 -16.48 -13.81 -8.42
C ALA A 245 -16.07 -12.62 -7.53
N LEU A 246 -17.05 -11.81 -7.10
CA LEU A 246 -16.83 -10.68 -6.20
C LEU A 246 -16.28 -11.15 -4.83
N ARG A 247 -16.88 -12.19 -4.23
CA ARG A 247 -16.41 -12.78 -2.97
C ARG A 247 -15.00 -13.33 -3.08
N LEU A 248 -14.67 -14.02 -4.19
CA LEU A 248 -13.31 -14.54 -4.42
C LEU A 248 -12.28 -13.43 -4.55
N ARG A 249 -12.61 -12.34 -5.27
CA ARG A 249 -11.73 -11.16 -5.37
C ARG A 249 -11.50 -10.49 -4.03
N ARG A 250 -12.57 -10.33 -3.23
CA ARG A 250 -12.47 -9.82 -1.87
C ARG A 250 -11.52 -10.67 -1.03
N LYS A 251 -11.75 -11.99 -1.00
CA LYS A 251 -10.92 -12.92 -0.24
C LYS A 251 -9.45 -12.91 -0.68
N ARG A 252 -9.19 -12.80 -2.00
CA ARG A 252 -7.84 -12.61 -2.54
C ARG A 252 -7.20 -11.33 -2.02
N SER A 253 -7.93 -10.21 -2.05
CA SER A 253 -7.44 -8.92 -1.57
C SER A 253 -7.15 -8.94 -0.07
N GLU A 254 -8.03 -9.53 0.73
CA GLU A 254 -7.88 -9.68 2.18
C GLU A 254 -6.65 -10.52 2.52
N ARG A 255 -6.44 -11.67 1.85
CA ARG A 255 -5.26 -12.51 2.07
C ARG A 255 -3.96 -11.82 1.68
N ARG A 256 -3.94 -11.12 0.54
CA ARG A 256 -2.79 -10.32 0.14
C ARG A 256 -2.48 -9.23 1.17
N SER A 257 -3.49 -8.49 1.60
CA SER A 257 -3.34 -7.44 2.61
C SER A 257 -2.80 -8.01 3.92
N HIS A 258 -3.36 -9.12 4.38
CA HIS A 258 -2.91 -9.79 5.60
C HIS A 258 -1.44 -10.23 5.50
N TYR A 259 -1.05 -10.87 4.40
CA TYR A 259 0.33 -11.28 4.17
C TYR A 259 1.30 -10.09 4.22
N LEU A 260 0.99 -8.99 3.54
CA LEU A 260 1.84 -7.81 3.53
C LEU A 260 1.93 -7.14 4.91
N HIS A 261 0.83 -7.11 5.67
CA HIS A 261 0.82 -6.60 7.03
C HIS A 261 1.66 -7.48 7.97
N ALA A 262 1.58 -8.82 7.86
CA ALA A 262 2.38 -9.74 8.64
C ALA A 262 3.87 -9.59 8.31
N LEU A 263 4.21 -9.56 7.00
CA LEU A 263 5.57 -9.39 6.53
C LEU A 263 6.20 -8.10 7.05
N THR A 264 5.55 -6.97 6.82
CA THR A 264 6.11 -5.67 7.24
C THR A 264 6.17 -5.52 8.76
N ARG A 265 5.27 -6.16 9.53
CA ARG A 265 5.36 -6.19 10.99
C ARG A 265 6.59 -6.99 11.44
N HIS A 266 6.77 -8.18 10.87
CA HIS A 266 7.89 -9.05 11.22
C HIS A 266 9.23 -8.37 10.91
N ILE A 267 9.37 -7.79 9.70
CA ILE A 267 10.59 -7.06 9.31
C ILE A 267 10.90 -5.91 10.27
N VAL A 268 9.89 -5.13 10.66
CA VAL A 268 10.10 -4.01 11.59
C VAL A 268 10.49 -4.54 12.97
N SER A 269 9.88 -5.62 13.46
CA SER A 269 10.27 -6.27 14.73
C SER A 269 11.73 -6.72 14.68
N GLU A 270 12.16 -7.42 13.63
CA GLU A 270 13.56 -7.84 13.45
C GLU A 270 14.53 -6.65 13.40
N CYS A 271 14.10 -5.54 12.79
CA CYS A 271 14.90 -4.31 12.76
C CYS A 271 15.06 -3.71 14.17
N VAL A 272 14.00 -3.68 14.98
CA VAL A 272 14.05 -3.22 16.38
C VAL A 272 14.99 -4.10 17.19
N ASP A 273 14.82 -5.43 17.12
CA ASP A 273 15.61 -6.40 17.87
C ASP A 273 17.11 -6.35 17.53
N ARG A 274 17.43 -5.85 16.31
CA ARG A 274 18.83 -5.71 15.82
C ARG A 274 19.37 -4.28 15.94
N GLY A 275 18.65 -3.37 16.59
CA GLY A 275 19.11 -2.00 16.78
C GLY A 275 19.21 -1.19 15.47
N VAL A 276 18.32 -1.43 14.51
CA VAL A 276 18.32 -0.73 13.21
C VAL A 276 17.59 0.60 13.33
N GLY A 277 18.28 1.71 13.10
CA GLY A 277 17.71 3.05 13.07
C GLY A 277 17.30 3.52 11.66
N THR A 278 17.88 2.91 10.60
CA THR A 278 17.57 3.32 9.23
C THR A 278 17.45 2.12 8.29
N ILE A 279 16.38 2.10 7.49
CA ILE A 279 16.13 1.09 6.47
C ILE A 279 16.22 1.75 5.08
N ALA A 280 17.10 1.23 4.22
CA ALA A 280 17.11 1.53 2.79
C ALA A 280 16.21 0.56 2.05
N VAL A 281 15.30 1.05 1.22
CA VAL A 281 14.46 0.22 0.37
C VAL A 281 14.75 0.53 -1.08
N GLY A 282 14.98 -0.48 -1.89
CA GLY A 282 15.17 -0.32 -3.32
C GLY A 282 13.95 0.29 -4.00
N ASN A 283 14.18 1.32 -4.82
CA ASN A 283 13.10 1.98 -5.58
C ASN A 283 12.92 1.29 -6.93
N LEU A 284 11.83 0.57 -7.06
CA LEU A 284 11.40 -0.12 -8.29
C LEU A 284 10.66 0.80 -9.29
N GLU A 285 10.72 2.13 -9.12
CA GLU A 285 10.18 3.05 -10.12
C GLU A 285 10.87 2.85 -11.47
N GLY A 286 10.09 2.49 -12.48
CA GLY A 286 10.60 2.22 -13.82
C GLY A 286 10.85 0.75 -14.15
N ILE A 287 10.76 -0.21 -13.20
CA ILE A 287 10.98 -1.64 -13.51
C ILE A 287 10.05 -2.16 -14.62
N ARG A 288 8.90 -1.50 -14.83
CA ARG A 288 7.93 -1.81 -15.89
C ARG A 288 8.20 -1.08 -17.21
N ARG A 289 9.17 -0.19 -17.24
CA ARG A 289 9.54 0.58 -18.44
C ARG A 289 10.88 0.08 -18.97
N ASP A 290 10.94 -0.08 -20.27
CA ASP A 290 12.22 -0.27 -20.95
C ASP A 290 12.96 1.07 -20.93
N GLY A 291 14.17 1.08 -20.37
CA GLY A 291 14.99 2.28 -20.26
C GLY A 291 15.43 2.86 -21.61
N GLU A 292 15.46 2.05 -22.67
CA GLU A 292 15.88 2.46 -24.01
C GLU A 292 14.70 2.92 -24.89
N THR A 293 13.56 2.24 -24.79
CA THR A 293 12.40 2.51 -25.66
C THR A 293 11.28 3.26 -24.99
N GLY A 294 11.32 3.44 -23.66
CA GLY A 294 10.22 4.00 -22.87
C GLY A 294 8.93 3.17 -22.88
N GLY A 295 8.97 2.00 -23.55
CA GLY A 295 7.87 1.05 -23.68
C GLY A 295 7.64 0.21 -22.42
N SER A 296 6.58 -0.60 -22.42
CA SER A 296 6.37 -1.62 -21.40
C SER A 296 7.38 -2.75 -21.60
N ARG A 297 8.19 -3.02 -20.59
CA ARG A 297 9.13 -4.14 -20.61
C ARG A 297 8.33 -5.45 -20.58
N ASP A 298 8.58 -6.32 -21.53
CA ASP A 298 7.98 -7.67 -21.57
C ASP A 298 8.82 -8.64 -20.75
N TRP A 299 8.22 -9.17 -19.69
CA TRP A 299 8.82 -10.16 -18.80
C TRP A 299 8.31 -11.58 -19.08
N GLY A 300 7.60 -11.77 -20.23
CA GLY A 300 6.84 -12.97 -20.53
C GLY A 300 5.55 -13.09 -19.70
N ASP A 301 4.65 -13.98 -20.12
CA ASP A 301 3.31 -14.09 -19.51
C ASP A 301 3.35 -14.29 -18.00
N HIS A 302 4.21 -15.16 -17.48
CA HIS A 302 4.34 -15.42 -16.05
C HIS A 302 5.00 -14.26 -15.27
N GLY A 303 5.96 -13.57 -15.89
CA GLY A 303 6.60 -12.40 -15.29
C GLY A 303 5.67 -11.21 -15.24
N ASN A 304 4.92 -10.95 -16.30
CA ASN A 304 3.92 -9.89 -16.38
C ASN A 304 2.77 -10.11 -15.39
N GLU A 305 2.24 -11.34 -15.29
CA GLU A 305 1.21 -11.69 -14.30
C GLU A 305 1.73 -11.51 -12.87
N GLY A 306 2.96 -11.94 -12.59
CA GLY A 306 3.62 -11.72 -11.31
C GLY A 306 3.77 -10.24 -10.97
N LEU A 307 4.24 -9.41 -11.88
CA LEU A 307 4.45 -7.97 -11.71
C LEU A 307 3.16 -7.17 -11.61
N HIS A 308 2.09 -7.56 -12.34
CA HIS A 308 0.79 -6.90 -12.23
C HIS A 308 0.09 -7.16 -10.89
N GLY A 309 0.35 -8.30 -10.27
CA GLY A 309 -0.15 -8.63 -8.94
C GLY A 309 0.60 -7.97 -7.78
N TRP A 310 1.80 -7.45 -8.01
CA TRP A 310 2.71 -6.97 -6.99
C TRP A 310 2.34 -5.60 -6.43
N ALA A 311 2.27 -5.55 -5.14
CA ALA A 311 1.95 -4.35 -4.40
C ALA A 311 3.21 -3.74 -3.75
N PHE A 312 4.28 -3.51 -4.54
CA PHE A 312 5.53 -2.91 -4.03
C PHE A 312 5.30 -1.57 -3.33
N ALA A 313 4.52 -0.67 -3.96
CA ALA A 313 4.16 0.59 -3.33
C ALA A 313 3.42 0.37 -2.01
N ARG A 314 2.49 -0.60 -1.98
CA ARG A 314 1.75 -0.94 -0.76
C ARG A 314 2.66 -1.52 0.32
N PHE A 315 3.65 -2.34 -0.04
CA PHE A 315 4.66 -2.83 0.90
C PHE A 315 5.47 -1.68 1.49
N ALA A 316 5.99 -0.80 0.63
CA ALA A 316 6.78 0.37 1.05
C ALA A 316 5.98 1.30 1.98
N ASP A 317 4.72 1.58 1.65
CA ASP A 317 3.82 2.36 2.50
C ASP A 317 3.61 1.71 3.87
N LEU A 318 3.34 0.38 3.89
CA LEU A 318 3.12 -0.37 5.13
C LEU A 318 4.37 -0.42 5.99
N LEU A 319 5.53 -0.62 5.36
CA LEU A 319 6.81 -0.63 6.05
C LEU A 319 7.11 0.74 6.65
N THR A 320 6.96 1.80 5.87
CA THR A 320 7.29 3.17 6.27
C THR A 320 6.52 3.61 7.50
N TYR A 321 5.18 3.43 7.52
CA TYR A 321 4.42 3.90 8.68
C TYR A 321 4.66 3.05 9.93
N LYS A 322 4.94 1.75 9.78
CA LYS A 322 5.26 0.87 10.92
C LYS A 322 6.65 1.17 11.47
N ALA A 323 7.64 1.28 10.59
CA ALA A 323 9.01 1.66 10.97
C ALA A 323 9.03 3.02 11.68
N LYS A 324 8.29 4.00 11.16
CA LYS A 324 8.15 5.31 11.80
C LYS A 324 7.56 5.22 13.21
N ALA A 325 6.64 4.31 13.46
CA ALA A 325 6.06 4.09 14.78
C ALA A 325 7.05 3.50 15.81
N GLU A 326 8.13 2.89 15.33
CA GLU A 326 9.23 2.33 16.12
C GLU A 326 10.49 3.21 16.09
N GLY A 327 10.40 4.44 15.63
CA GLY A 327 11.54 5.37 15.56
C GLY A 327 12.55 5.07 14.45
N ILE A 328 12.21 4.20 13.48
CA ILE A 328 13.08 3.81 12.38
C ILE A 328 12.80 4.67 11.15
N ALA A 329 13.85 5.27 10.56
CA ALA A 329 13.76 6.00 9.30
C ALA A 329 13.73 5.03 8.10
N VAL A 330 12.93 5.35 7.07
CA VAL A 330 12.90 4.60 5.80
C VAL A 330 13.28 5.52 4.65
N VAL A 331 14.30 5.12 3.89
CA VAL A 331 14.84 5.87 2.75
C VAL A 331 14.71 5.04 1.48
N MET A 332 14.10 5.64 0.45
CA MET A 332 14.04 5.01 -0.87
C MET A 332 15.32 5.30 -1.63
N VAL A 333 16.03 4.26 -2.09
CA VAL A 333 17.29 4.38 -2.81
C VAL A 333 17.18 3.77 -4.21
N SER A 334 17.99 4.27 -5.15
CA SER A 334 17.99 3.73 -6.51
C SER A 334 18.55 2.30 -6.54
N GLU A 335 17.88 1.39 -7.25
CA GLU A 335 18.35 0.00 -7.45
C GLU A 335 19.31 -0.17 -8.63
N ARG A 336 19.64 0.92 -9.32
CA ARG A 336 20.49 0.82 -10.53
C ARG A 336 21.79 0.11 -10.20
N ASP A 337 22.08 -0.97 -10.94
CA ASP A 337 23.31 -1.78 -10.86
C ASP A 337 23.54 -2.56 -9.54
N THR A 338 22.60 -2.53 -8.58
CA THR A 338 22.76 -3.26 -7.30
C THR A 338 22.86 -4.77 -7.49
N SER A 339 22.14 -5.33 -8.45
CA SER A 339 22.17 -6.76 -8.77
C SER A 339 23.43 -7.20 -9.56
N LYS A 340 24.16 -6.25 -10.19
CA LYS A 340 25.33 -6.51 -11.01
C LYS A 340 26.64 -6.30 -10.27
N THR A 341 26.60 -5.52 -9.18
CA THR A 341 27.77 -5.17 -8.38
C THR A 341 28.00 -6.23 -7.30
N CYS A 342 29.22 -6.67 -7.17
CA CYS A 342 29.61 -7.56 -6.09
C CYS A 342 29.67 -6.80 -4.76
N SER A 343 28.86 -7.21 -3.77
CA SER A 343 28.90 -6.61 -2.44
C SER A 343 30.21 -6.86 -1.68
N HIS A 344 31.00 -7.85 -2.10
CA HIS A 344 32.27 -8.16 -1.47
C HIS A 344 33.45 -7.29 -2.00
N CYS A 345 33.64 -7.20 -3.32
CA CYS A 345 34.77 -6.50 -3.92
C CYS A 345 34.41 -5.22 -4.70
N GLY A 346 33.11 -4.91 -4.86
CA GLY A 346 32.63 -3.74 -5.61
C GLY A 346 32.73 -3.89 -7.15
N GLN A 347 33.24 -4.98 -7.68
CA GLN A 347 33.33 -5.16 -9.12
C GLN A 347 31.95 -5.35 -9.76
N LYS A 348 31.69 -4.59 -10.83
CA LYS A 348 30.46 -4.64 -11.58
C LYS A 348 30.65 -5.44 -12.86
N ARG A 349 29.88 -6.55 -13.04
CA ARG A 349 29.83 -7.34 -14.27
C ARG A 349 28.45 -7.99 -14.42
N ASP A 350 27.89 -7.95 -15.62
CA ASP A 350 26.58 -8.58 -15.93
C ASP A 350 26.64 -10.11 -15.80
N ALA A 351 27.76 -10.73 -16.14
CA ALA A 351 27.97 -12.18 -16.11
C ALA A 351 28.14 -12.77 -14.70
N ASN A 352 28.12 -11.97 -13.62
CA ASN A 352 28.25 -12.48 -12.26
C ASN A 352 26.96 -13.13 -11.72
N ARG A 353 25.83 -12.90 -12.36
CA ARG A 353 24.56 -13.55 -12.02
C ARG A 353 24.38 -14.80 -12.91
N GLU A 354 24.87 -15.94 -12.46
CA GLU A 354 24.87 -17.21 -13.21
C GLU A 354 23.44 -17.75 -13.39
N GLU A 355 22.65 -17.78 -12.29
CA GLU A 355 21.25 -18.26 -12.26
C GLU A 355 20.40 -17.43 -11.30
N ARG A 356 19.08 -17.73 -11.28
CA ARG A 356 18.18 -17.15 -10.27
C ARG A 356 18.62 -17.61 -8.87
N GLY A 357 18.95 -16.63 -8.01
CA GLY A 357 19.39 -16.88 -6.64
C GLY A 357 20.88 -17.13 -6.48
N LEU A 358 21.66 -17.35 -7.55
CA LEU A 358 23.09 -17.60 -7.50
C LEU A 358 23.88 -16.41 -8.09
N TYR A 359 24.79 -15.89 -7.32
CA TYR A 359 25.75 -14.86 -7.73
C TYR A 359 27.16 -15.38 -7.53
N VAL A 360 27.97 -15.37 -8.58
CA VAL A 360 29.37 -15.78 -8.56
C VAL A 360 30.22 -14.61 -9.09
N CYS A 361 31.05 -14.04 -8.24
CA CYS A 361 31.91 -12.92 -8.64
C CYS A 361 33.17 -13.45 -9.32
N ARG A 362 33.32 -13.16 -10.62
CA ARG A 362 34.51 -13.53 -11.38
C ARG A 362 35.77 -12.68 -11.06
N GLY A 363 35.65 -11.73 -10.14
CA GLY A 363 36.76 -10.87 -9.73
C GLY A 363 37.37 -11.22 -8.38
N CYS A 364 36.60 -11.84 -7.48
CA CYS A 364 37.05 -12.24 -6.16
C CYS A 364 36.57 -13.64 -5.75
N ASP A 365 35.99 -14.40 -6.70
CA ASP A 365 35.49 -15.78 -6.55
C ASP A 365 34.45 -15.96 -5.41
N ALA A 366 33.86 -14.86 -4.94
CA ALA A 366 32.79 -14.92 -3.93
C ALA A 366 31.53 -15.53 -4.50
N VAL A 367 31.02 -16.56 -3.86
CA VAL A 367 29.74 -17.21 -4.18
C VAL A 367 28.72 -16.84 -3.12
N MET A 368 27.55 -16.29 -3.53
CA MET A 368 26.58 -15.78 -2.62
C MET A 368 25.14 -15.85 -3.17
N ASN A 369 24.14 -15.66 -2.33
CA ASN A 369 22.77 -15.48 -2.78
C ASN A 369 22.63 -14.14 -3.50
N ALA A 370 22.03 -14.14 -4.71
CA ALA A 370 21.94 -12.95 -5.56
C ALA A 370 21.05 -11.85 -4.95
N ASP A 371 19.96 -12.23 -4.29
CA ASP A 371 19.03 -11.26 -3.69
C ASP A 371 19.64 -10.66 -2.40
N SER A 372 20.38 -11.47 -1.62
CA SER A 372 21.16 -10.97 -0.47
C SER A 372 22.29 -10.01 -0.91
N ASN A 373 22.94 -10.27 -2.03
CA ASN A 373 23.92 -9.36 -2.63
C ASN A 373 23.27 -8.02 -3.03
N GLY A 374 22.08 -8.07 -3.64
CA GLY A 374 21.29 -6.88 -3.98
C GLY A 374 20.94 -6.06 -2.75
N ALA A 375 20.41 -6.70 -1.72
CA ALA A 375 20.01 -6.07 -0.46
C ALA A 375 21.21 -5.40 0.25
N GLU A 376 22.39 -6.03 0.25
CA GLU A 376 23.61 -5.44 0.80
C GLU A 376 24.05 -4.20 0.01
N ASN A 377 24.00 -4.25 -1.30
CA ASN A 377 24.31 -3.09 -2.14
C ASN A 377 23.31 -1.94 -1.95
N ILE A 378 22.02 -2.24 -1.72
CA ILE A 378 21.00 -1.26 -1.37
C ILE A 378 21.33 -0.62 -0.02
N ARG A 379 21.68 -1.41 1.01
CA ARG A 379 22.08 -0.91 2.32
C ARG A 379 23.26 0.08 2.22
N ARG A 380 24.28 -0.29 1.46
CA ARG A 380 25.49 0.54 1.29
C ARG A 380 25.22 1.88 0.62
N ARG A 381 24.12 2.03 -0.13
CA ARG A 381 23.75 3.32 -0.73
C ARG A 381 23.35 4.39 0.28
N LEU A 382 22.99 4.03 1.50
CA LEU A 382 22.78 5.00 2.58
C LEU A 382 24.03 5.82 2.92
N HIS A 383 25.21 5.27 2.64
CA HIS A 383 26.50 5.88 2.99
C HIS A 383 27.24 6.50 1.78
N GLN A 384 26.66 6.45 0.58
CA GLN A 384 27.35 6.96 -0.64
C GLN A 384 27.38 8.48 -0.74
N ASP A 385 26.50 9.20 -0.04
CA ASP A 385 26.47 10.67 0.01
C ASP A 385 27.36 11.23 1.13
N GLU A 386 27.78 10.42 2.09
CA GLU A 386 28.78 10.77 3.09
C GLU A 386 30.13 10.16 2.65
N LYS A 387 31.19 10.95 2.67
CA LYS A 387 32.58 10.50 2.48
C LYS A 387 33.05 9.58 3.62
N VAL A 388 32.25 8.60 3.98
CA VAL A 388 32.59 7.56 4.93
C VAL A 388 33.38 6.51 4.18
N THR A 389 34.69 6.49 4.39
CA THR A 389 35.56 5.42 3.94
C THR A 389 35.14 4.14 4.63
N LEU A 390 34.29 3.34 3.96
CA LEU A 390 33.97 2.00 4.41
C LEU A 390 35.26 1.23 4.59
N ASN A 391 35.54 0.80 5.81
CA ASN A 391 36.73 -0.01 6.06
C ASN A 391 36.46 -1.43 5.53
N PRO A 392 37.03 -1.81 4.35
CA PRO A 392 36.70 -3.09 3.70
C PRO A 392 37.05 -4.31 4.56
N ALA A 393 37.88 -4.13 5.57
CA ALA A 393 38.36 -5.21 6.42
C ALA A 393 37.32 -5.61 7.52
N ARG A 394 36.47 -4.69 7.99
CA ARG A 394 35.43 -4.98 9.00
C ARG A 394 34.14 -5.52 8.39
N ASP A 395 33.87 -5.22 7.13
CA ASP A 395 32.63 -5.62 6.44
C ASP A 395 32.78 -6.96 5.67
N ARG A 396 33.88 -7.67 5.85
CA ARG A 396 34.07 -9.04 5.37
C ARG A 396 33.33 -10.00 6.27
N SER A 397 31.99 -9.90 6.28
CA SER A 397 31.16 -10.94 6.89
C SER A 397 31.25 -12.20 6.03
N SER A 398 32.24 -13.00 6.36
CA SER A 398 32.46 -14.31 5.82
C SER A 398 31.18 -15.14 5.79
N GLY A 399 30.72 -15.56 4.64
CA GLY A 399 29.84 -16.70 4.49
C GLY A 399 28.34 -16.51 4.78
N ARG A 400 27.89 -15.48 5.52
CA ARG A 400 26.46 -15.27 5.82
C ARG A 400 25.67 -14.73 4.65
N VAL A 401 26.26 -13.94 3.75
CA VAL A 401 25.63 -13.56 2.48
C VAL A 401 25.37 -14.77 1.59
N ALA A 402 26.18 -15.81 1.72
CA ALA A 402 26.03 -17.06 1.01
C ALA A 402 24.92 -17.96 1.60
N ARG A 403 24.60 -17.80 2.89
CA ARG A 403 23.61 -18.63 3.61
C ARG A 403 22.64 -17.74 4.42
N PRO A 404 21.75 -17.00 3.75
CA PRO A 404 20.77 -16.18 4.44
C PRO A 404 19.78 -17.07 5.20
N ALA A 405 19.25 -16.56 6.30
CA ALA A 405 18.11 -17.17 6.98
C ALA A 405 16.86 -17.08 6.07
N VAL A 406 16.05 -18.11 6.07
CA VAL A 406 14.84 -18.18 5.25
C VAL A 406 13.62 -18.16 6.15
N ASN A 407 12.84 -17.08 6.07
CA ASN A 407 11.62 -16.89 6.84
C ASN A 407 10.39 -17.29 6.02
N LEU A 408 9.68 -18.34 6.43
CA LEU A 408 8.51 -18.86 5.75
C LEU A 408 7.23 -18.37 6.40
N PHE A 409 6.28 -17.91 5.58
CA PHE A 409 4.95 -17.57 6.05
C PHE A 409 4.16 -18.85 6.36
N ARG A 410 3.79 -19.03 7.63
CA ARG A 410 2.89 -20.10 8.09
C ARG A 410 1.55 -19.52 8.46
N ARG A 411 0.50 -20.11 7.91
CA ARG A 411 -0.89 -19.79 8.29
C ARG A 411 -1.20 -20.46 9.62
N GLY A 412 -1.89 -19.74 10.52
CA GLY A 412 -2.36 -20.33 11.77
C GLY A 412 -3.29 -21.52 11.53
N GLU A 413 -3.29 -22.48 12.43
CA GLU A 413 -4.02 -23.76 12.35
C GLU A 413 -5.56 -23.61 12.45
N HIS A 414 -6.07 -22.43 12.76
CA HIS A 414 -7.49 -22.16 12.84
C HIS A 414 -8.04 -21.81 11.46
N GLY A 415 -8.46 -22.82 10.72
CA GLY A 415 -9.34 -22.85 9.54
C GLY A 415 -9.17 -21.77 8.45
N PRO A 416 -9.76 -21.97 7.29
CA PRO A 416 -9.61 -21.05 6.14
C PRO A 416 -10.22 -19.64 6.35
N SER A 417 -10.89 -19.39 7.47
CA SER A 417 -11.51 -18.11 7.81
C SER A 417 -10.66 -17.19 8.68
N SER A 418 -9.67 -17.68 9.41
CA SER A 418 -8.95 -16.86 10.39
C SER A 418 -7.74 -16.13 9.83
N GLY A 419 -7.42 -16.16 8.57
CA GLY A 419 -6.42 -15.29 7.91
C GLY A 419 -5.10 -14.97 8.66
N GLN A 420 -4.93 -15.43 9.89
CA GLN A 420 -3.78 -15.16 10.72
C GLN A 420 -2.61 -16.07 10.31
N GLY A 421 -1.45 -15.47 10.13
CA GLY A 421 -0.23 -16.18 9.81
C GLY A 421 0.98 -15.40 10.30
N THR A 422 2.04 -16.09 10.58
CA THR A 422 3.30 -15.54 11.08
C THR A 422 4.46 -15.99 10.20
N PHE A 423 5.57 -15.24 10.25
CA PHE A 423 6.82 -15.69 9.65
C PHE A 423 7.62 -16.48 10.68
N VAL A 424 8.17 -17.59 10.21
CA VAL A 424 8.99 -18.49 11.04
C VAL A 424 10.25 -18.82 10.26
N GLU A 425 11.40 -18.67 10.90
CA GLU A 425 12.67 -19.07 10.32
C GLU A 425 12.67 -20.58 10.00
N ARG A 426 13.08 -20.94 8.81
CA ARG A 426 13.29 -22.34 8.44
C ARG A 426 14.55 -22.83 9.14
N THR A 427 14.41 -23.51 10.26
CA THR A 427 15.52 -24.29 10.83
C THR A 427 15.97 -25.30 9.81
N SER A 428 17.22 -25.20 9.37
CA SER A 428 17.86 -26.24 8.55
C SER A 428 17.89 -27.52 9.38
N ILE A 429 16.94 -28.43 9.12
CA ILE A 429 17.09 -29.81 9.55
C ILE A 429 18.25 -30.36 8.71
N CYS A 430 19.47 -30.27 9.20
CA CYS A 430 20.52 -31.17 8.76
C CYS A 430 20.02 -32.57 9.14
N LYS A 431 19.47 -33.33 8.18
CA LYS A 431 19.44 -34.76 8.34
C LYS A 431 20.90 -35.23 8.35
N PRO A 432 21.27 -36.10 9.31
CA PRO A 432 22.59 -36.67 9.37
C PRO A 432 22.96 -37.45 8.12
#